data_39e37b30813c96dd433edc0381154760
#
_entry.id   39e37b30813c96dd433edc0381154760
#
_cell.length_a   1.000
_cell.length_b   1.000
_cell.length_c   1.000
_cell.angle_alpha   90.00
_cell.angle_beta   90.00
_cell.angle_gamma   90.00
#
_symmetry.space_group_name_H-M   'P 1'
#
loop_
_entity.id
_entity.type
_entity.pdbx_description
1 polymer ?
#
loop_
_entity_poly.entity_id
_entity_poly.type
_entity_poly.pdbx_seq_one_letter_code
_entity_poly.pdbx_strand_id
1 'polypeptide(L)'
;MSTDFPDDLVQLQRDVHAATADYKAFLDAHPEPPEPVDGWRDKPGEGYWRDRQREASDGWSSDDKQRVVELRQRLHELIPQLHGHPHWDTLSGPELVKARMALKHVDDEDTDG
;
A
#
# COMPACT_ATOMS: atom_id res chain seq x y z
N MET A 1 6.39 -3.95 27.76
CA MET A 1 5.25 -4.85 27.99
C MET A 1 4.45 -4.96 26.71
N SER A 2 4.27 -6.15 26.20
CA SER A 2 3.53 -6.34 24.97
C SER A 2 2.04 -6.20 25.22
N THR A 3 1.34 -5.58 24.27
CA THR A 3 -0.11 -5.48 24.30
C THR A 3 -0.69 -6.78 23.76
N ASP A 4 -1.62 -7.37 24.50
CA ASP A 4 -2.28 -8.60 24.05
C ASP A 4 -3.38 -8.25 23.06
N PHE A 5 -3.29 -8.83 21.88
CA PHE A 5 -4.31 -8.70 20.85
C PHE A 5 -4.97 -10.05 20.57
N PRO A 6 -6.27 -10.05 20.20
CA PRO A 6 -6.87 -11.27 19.67
C PRO A 6 -6.10 -11.79 18.46
N ASP A 7 -5.99 -13.11 18.33
CA ASP A 7 -5.25 -13.72 17.22
C ASP A 7 -5.78 -13.31 15.86
N ASP A 8 -7.10 -13.18 15.74
CA ASP A 8 -7.72 -12.77 14.46
C ASP A 8 -7.39 -11.33 14.11
N LEU A 9 -7.25 -10.46 15.13
CA LEU A 9 -6.86 -9.07 14.90
C LEU A 9 -5.42 -8.97 14.41
N VAL A 10 -4.53 -9.72 15.05
CA VAL A 10 -3.11 -9.78 14.63
C VAL A 10 -3.02 -10.31 13.21
N GLN A 11 -3.79 -11.34 12.89
CA GLN A 11 -3.79 -11.90 11.55
C GLN A 11 -4.31 -10.89 10.51
N LEU A 12 -5.35 -10.13 10.84
CA LEU A 12 -5.85 -9.07 9.96
C LEU A 12 -4.77 -8.04 9.68
N GLN A 13 -4.02 -7.63 10.72
CA GLN A 13 -2.94 -6.66 10.52
C GLN A 13 -1.83 -7.23 9.63
N ARG A 14 -1.48 -8.49 9.83
CA ARG A 14 -0.48 -9.16 8.98
C ARG A 14 -0.97 -9.28 7.54
N ASP A 15 -2.24 -9.58 7.36
CA ASP A 15 -2.84 -9.67 6.03
C ASP A 15 -2.82 -8.32 5.32
N VAL A 16 -3.10 -7.23 6.05
CA VAL A 16 -3.00 -5.87 5.51
C VAL A 16 -1.57 -5.55 5.12
N HIS A 17 -0.59 -5.90 5.97
CA HIS A 17 0.82 -5.68 5.66
C HIS A 17 1.24 -6.44 4.40
N ALA A 18 0.83 -7.71 4.30
CA ALA A 18 1.16 -8.53 3.13
C ALA A 18 0.52 -7.98 1.86
N ALA A 19 -0.76 -7.59 1.94
CA ALA A 19 -1.47 -7.03 0.79
C ALA A 19 -0.86 -5.69 0.35
N THR A 20 -0.46 -4.86 1.32
CA THR A 20 0.21 -3.58 1.03
C THR A 20 1.55 -3.80 0.36
N ALA A 21 2.33 -4.78 0.85
CA ALA A 21 3.62 -5.11 0.26
C ALA A 21 3.45 -5.63 -1.17
N ASP A 22 2.45 -6.47 -1.42
CA ASP A 22 2.18 -6.99 -2.76
C ASP A 22 1.79 -5.87 -3.71
N TYR A 23 0.92 -4.96 -3.25
CA TYR A 23 0.51 -3.81 -4.05
C TYR A 23 1.70 -2.92 -4.39
N LYS A 24 2.53 -2.62 -3.39
CA LYS A 24 3.71 -1.79 -3.59
C LYS A 24 4.70 -2.45 -4.54
N ALA A 25 4.94 -3.75 -4.38
CA ALA A 25 5.84 -4.49 -5.25
C ALA A 25 5.35 -4.47 -6.70
N PHE A 26 4.04 -4.57 -6.90
CA PHE A 26 3.46 -4.48 -8.24
C PHE A 26 3.73 -3.10 -8.85
N LEU A 27 3.48 -2.03 -8.09
CA LEU A 27 3.70 -0.67 -8.59
C LEU A 27 5.17 -0.41 -8.89
N ASP A 28 6.07 -0.91 -8.05
CA ASP A 28 7.52 -0.78 -8.26
C ASP A 28 7.98 -1.50 -9.53
N ALA A 29 7.33 -2.62 -9.86
CA ALA A 29 7.63 -3.38 -11.07
C ALA A 29 7.00 -2.78 -12.32
N HIS A 30 6.04 -1.86 -12.18
CA HIS A 30 5.31 -1.25 -13.29
C HIS A 30 5.37 0.28 -13.18
N PRO A 31 6.55 0.89 -13.39
CA PRO A 31 6.71 2.34 -13.25
C PRO A 31 6.03 3.14 -14.36
N GLU A 32 5.69 2.50 -15.49
CA GLU A 32 5.00 3.15 -16.59
C GLU A 32 3.55 3.49 -16.21
N PRO A 33 2.94 4.50 -16.86
CA PRO A 33 1.53 4.81 -16.62
C PRO A 33 0.62 3.63 -16.96
N PRO A 34 -0.49 3.43 -16.22
CA PRO A 34 -1.40 2.33 -16.53
C PRO A 34 -2.09 2.47 -17.87
N GLU A 35 -2.35 3.69 -18.30
CA GLU A 35 -2.98 3.94 -19.60
C GLU A 35 -1.93 4.32 -20.64
N PRO A 36 -2.19 4.05 -21.93
CA PRO A 36 -1.25 4.46 -22.97
C PRO A 36 -1.03 5.96 -22.97
N VAL A 37 0.20 6.38 -23.15
CA VAL A 37 0.56 7.80 -23.23
C VAL A 37 1.49 8.01 -24.39
N ASP A 38 1.37 9.17 -25.05
CA ASP A 38 2.27 9.60 -26.09
C ASP A 38 3.58 10.10 -25.46
N GLY A 39 4.67 9.86 -26.18
CA GLY A 39 5.94 10.42 -25.78
C GLY A 39 5.96 11.95 -25.99
N TRP A 40 6.81 12.62 -25.24
CA TRP A 40 7.01 14.05 -25.41
C TRP A 40 8.47 14.40 -25.11
N ARG A 41 8.87 15.54 -25.61
CA ARG A 41 10.20 16.07 -25.37
C ARG A 41 10.14 17.59 -25.32
N ASP A 42 10.83 18.18 -24.35
CA ASP A 42 10.96 19.64 -24.27
C ASP A 42 11.75 20.16 -25.47
N LYS A 43 11.33 21.29 -26.02
CA LYS A 43 12.03 21.91 -27.12
C LYS A 43 13.33 22.54 -26.64
N PRO A 44 14.45 22.35 -27.38
CA PRO A 44 15.70 23.00 -27.00
C PRO A 44 15.54 24.51 -26.99
N GLY A 45 16.08 25.15 -25.95
CA GLY A 45 16.10 26.60 -25.86
C GLY A 45 14.91 27.24 -25.19
N GLU A 46 13.96 26.48 -24.68
CA GLU A 46 12.77 27.02 -24.02
C GLU A 46 12.95 27.20 -22.50
N GLY A 47 14.14 27.64 -22.08
CA GLY A 47 14.37 28.02 -20.69
C GLY A 47 14.78 26.90 -19.77
N TYR A 48 14.86 25.70 -20.25
CA TYR A 48 15.31 24.57 -19.47
C TYR A 48 16.72 24.22 -19.85
N TRP A 49 17.57 24.08 -18.85
CA TRP A 49 18.96 23.72 -19.05
C TRP A 49 19.18 22.21 -19.07
N ARG A 50 18.09 21.43 -18.96
CA ARG A 50 18.07 19.97 -19.13
C ARG A 50 17.04 19.60 -20.18
N ASP A 51 17.41 18.68 -21.05
CA ASP A 51 16.43 18.05 -21.93
C ASP A 51 15.52 17.18 -21.05
N ARG A 52 14.24 17.45 -21.13
CA ARG A 52 13.24 16.60 -20.51
C ARG A 52 12.43 15.92 -21.60
N GLN A 53 12.29 14.62 -21.43
CA GLN A 53 11.54 13.84 -22.39
C GLN A 53 10.86 12.68 -21.68
N ARG A 54 9.82 12.20 -22.29
CA ARG A 54 9.13 10.98 -21.86
C ARG A 54 8.86 10.15 -23.08
N GLU A 55 9.24 8.88 -23.00
CA GLU A 55 8.96 7.97 -24.09
C GLU A 55 7.50 7.59 -24.07
N ALA A 56 6.96 7.28 -25.27
CA ALA A 56 5.61 6.75 -25.36
C ALA A 56 5.53 5.43 -24.62
N SER A 57 4.38 5.17 -24.02
CA SER A 57 4.12 3.92 -23.31
C SER A 57 2.79 3.36 -23.78
N ASP A 58 2.76 2.05 -23.97
CA ASP A 58 1.51 1.35 -24.32
C ASP A 58 0.61 1.14 -23.11
N GLY A 59 1.08 1.50 -21.92
CA GLY A 59 0.35 1.30 -20.70
C GLY A 59 0.52 -0.12 -20.16
N TRP A 60 -0.29 -0.48 -19.17
CA TRP A 60 -0.27 -1.82 -18.61
C TRP A 60 -1.09 -2.76 -19.47
N SER A 61 -0.70 -4.03 -19.51
CA SER A 61 -1.52 -5.06 -20.16
C SER A 61 -2.87 -5.21 -19.45
N SER A 62 -3.80 -5.89 -20.11
CA SER A 62 -5.10 -6.19 -19.49
C SER A 62 -4.93 -7.01 -18.22
N ASP A 63 -4.00 -7.96 -18.22
CA ASP A 63 -3.71 -8.78 -17.05
C ASP A 63 -3.17 -7.95 -15.91
N ASP A 64 -2.29 -7.00 -16.20
CA ASP A 64 -1.72 -6.12 -15.18
C ASP A 64 -2.78 -5.19 -14.59
N LYS A 65 -3.66 -4.65 -15.42
CA LYS A 65 -4.76 -3.82 -14.94
C LYS A 65 -5.70 -4.61 -14.05
N GLN A 66 -5.98 -5.85 -14.41
CA GLN A 66 -6.81 -6.74 -13.59
C GLN A 66 -6.12 -7.04 -12.27
N ARG A 67 -4.81 -7.29 -12.31
CA ARG A 67 -4.05 -7.60 -11.10
C ARG A 67 -4.07 -6.45 -10.11
N VAL A 68 -3.90 -5.20 -10.56
CA VAL A 68 -3.90 -4.06 -9.66
C VAL A 68 -5.29 -3.85 -9.04
N VAL A 69 -6.36 -4.12 -9.79
CA VAL A 69 -7.72 -4.06 -9.26
C VAL A 69 -7.90 -5.09 -8.13
N GLU A 70 -7.43 -6.31 -8.34
CA GLU A 70 -7.50 -7.36 -7.34
C GLU A 70 -6.72 -7.00 -6.08
N LEU A 71 -5.53 -6.43 -6.23
CA LEU A 71 -4.71 -6.02 -5.09
C LEU A 71 -5.38 -4.92 -4.29
N ARG A 72 -5.95 -3.92 -4.98
CA ARG A 72 -6.69 -2.85 -4.31
C ARG A 72 -7.92 -3.38 -3.60
N GLN A 73 -8.66 -4.27 -4.26
CA GLN A 73 -9.87 -4.85 -3.71
C GLN A 73 -9.57 -5.60 -2.41
N ARG A 74 -8.47 -6.35 -2.40
CA ARG A 74 -8.06 -7.06 -1.19
C ARG A 74 -7.85 -6.09 -0.02
N LEU A 75 -7.18 -4.96 -0.26
CA LEU A 75 -6.99 -3.95 0.77
C LEU A 75 -8.33 -3.34 1.21
N HIS A 76 -9.23 -3.06 0.25
CA HIS A 76 -10.55 -2.53 0.57
C HIS A 76 -11.39 -3.50 1.41
N GLU A 77 -11.15 -4.78 1.28
CA GLU A 77 -11.84 -5.79 2.09
C GLU A 77 -11.24 -5.91 3.48
N LEU A 78 -9.91 -5.86 3.57
CA LEU A 78 -9.20 -6.09 4.83
C LEU A 78 -9.22 -4.88 5.76
N ILE A 79 -9.03 -3.68 5.23
CA ILE A 79 -8.89 -2.48 6.05
C ILE A 79 -10.13 -2.20 6.90
N PRO A 80 -11.38 -2.26 6.37
CA PRO A 80 -12.55 -2.06 7.21
C PRO A 80 -12.70 -3.11 8.30
N GLN A 81 -12.33 -4.36 8.01
CA GLN A 81 -12.37 -5.43 9.02
C GLN A 81 -11.40 -5.13 10.16
N LEU A 82 -10.21 -4.64 9.82
CA LEU A 82 -9.21 -4.29 10.82
C LEU A 82 -9.70 -3.12 11.69
N HIS A 83 -10.17 -2.05 11.07
CA HIS A 83 -10.60 -0.85 11.80
C HIS A 83 -11.93 -1.06 12.54
N GLY A 84 -12.78 -1.95 12.06
CA GLY A 84 -14.06 -2.26 12.68
C GLY A 84 -14.04 -3.40 13.67
N HIS A 85 -12.86 -3.93 14.00
CA HIS A 85 -12.75 -5.06 14.91
C HIS A 85 -13.27 -4.69 16.30
N PRO A 86 -14.06 -5.57 16.95
CA PRO A 86 -14.64 -5.27 18.28
C PRO A 86 -13.60 -4.97 19.36
N HIS A 87 -12.37 -5.43 19.19
CA HIS A 87 -11.30 -5.16 20.16
C HIS A 87 -11.14 -3.67 20.44
N TRP A 88 -11.29 -2.83 19.40
CA TRP A 88 -11.13 -1.38 19.54
C TRP A 88 -12.20 -0.77 20.44
N ASP A 89 -13.37 -1.39 20.54
CA ASP A 89 -14.47 -0.92 21.40
C ASP A 89 -14.16 -1.09 22.87
N THR A 90 -13.18 -1.94 23.21
CA THR A 90 -12.75 -2.15 24.61
C THR A 90 -11.76 -1.10 25.08
N LEU A 91 -11.31 -0.24 24.16
CA LEU A 91 -10.27 0.76 24.45
C LEU A 91 -10.79 2.15 24.13
N SER A 92 -10.23 3.16 24.76
CA SER A 92 -10.60 4.56 24.49
C SER A 92 -9.43 5.47 24.82
N GLY A 93 -9.48 6.69 24.24
CA GLY A 93 -8.48 7.70 24.49
C GLY A 93 -7.06 7.29 24.15
N PRO A 94 -6.09 7.64 25.00
CA PRO A 94 -4.68 7.35 24.73
C PRO A 94 -4.38 5.85 24.60
N GLU A 95 -5.11 4.99 25.29
CA GLU A 95 -4.91 3.55 25.20
C GLU A 95 -5.27 3.01 23.83
N LEU A 96 -6.33 3.54 23.22
CA LEU A 96 -6.70 3.17 21.86
C LEU A 96 -5.61 3.55 20.86
N VAL A 97 -5.06 4.75 20.98
CA VAL A 97 -3.98 5.21 20.11
C VAL A 97 -2.74 4.34 20.26
N LYS A 98 -2.36 4.04 21.51
CA LYS A 98 -1.21 3.16 21.79
C LYS A 98 -1.40 1.78 21.18
N ALA A 99 -2.60 1.21 21.34
CA ALA A 99 -2.88 -0.13 20.82
C ALA A 99 -2.80 -0.16 19.30
N ARG A 100 -3.34 0.84 18.63
CA ARG A 100 -3.27 0.92 17.17
C ARG A 100 -1.83 1.01 16.67
N MET A 101 -1.02 1.83 17.34
CA MET A 101 0.39 1.96 16.98
C MET A 101 1.16 0.67 17.22
N ALA A 102 0.89 0.01 18.35
CA ALA A 102 1.54 -1.26 18.68
C ALA A 102 1.20 -2.34 17.66
N LEU A 103 -0.06 -2.38 17.21
CA LEU A 103 -0.48 -3.36 16.22
C LEU A 103 0.20 -3.14 14.86
N LYS A 104 0.38 -1.89 14.46
CA LYS A 104 1.08 -1.57 13.21
C LYS A 104 2.52 -2.09 13.21
N HIS A 105 3.13 -2.22 14.37
CA HIS A 105 4.51 -2.65 14.51
C HIS A 105 4.65 -4.10 14.98
N VAL A 106 3.57 -4.87 14.90
CA VAL A 106 3.60 -6.26 15.34
C VAL A 106 4.63 -7.09 14.59
N ASP A 107 4.78 -6.83 13.29
CA ASP A 107 5.76 -7.55 12.47
C ASP A 107 7.18 -7.08 12.78
N ASP A 108 7.36 -5.82 13.17
CA ASP A 108 8.67 -5.29 13.55
C ASP A 108 9.14 -5.95 14.85
N GLU A 109 8.24 -6.16 15.81
CA GLU A 109 8.56 -6.86 17.05
C GLU A 109 8.97 -8.29 16.78
N ASP A 110 8.28 -8.97 15.87
CA ASP A 110 8.64 -10.34 15.50
C ASP A 110 10.02 -10.39 14.85
N THR A 111 10.41 -9.35 14.13
CA THR A 111 11.70 -9.28 13.47
C THR A 111 12.83 -9.10 14.47
N ASP A 112 12.60 -8.36 15.53
CA ASP A 112 13.60 -8.10 16.57
C ASP A 112 13.76 -9.27 17.54
N GLY A 113 12.82 -10.16 17.53
CA GLY A 113 12.79 -11.34 18.41
C GLY A 113 13.86 -12.38 18.14
#